data_756e13371fdc1eb33a56368f2c6e9271
#
_entry.id   756e13371fdc1eb33a56368f2c6e9271
#
_cell.length_a   1.000
_cell.length_b   1.000
_cell.length_c   1.000
_cell.angle_alpha   90.00
_cell.angle_beta   90.00
_cell.angle_gamma   90.00
#
_symmetry.space_group_name_H-M   'P 1'
#
loop_
_entity.id
_entity.type
_entity.pdbx_description
1 polymer ?
#
loop_
_entity_poly.entity_id
_entity_poly.type
_entity_poly.pdbx_seq_one_letter_code
_entity_poly.pdbx_strand_id
1 'polypeptide(L)'
;MAEHTGTILVIDDNRDLAKLLTQHLSSRGFTVATAASGAAGLALAADLDPRLILLDLRLPDMSGLDVLGRLRVLLPAAEVVIITAFPEFSSALAAIKGRVVDYLCKPFRLGALDGALTRVFGAAEIGGTERPVREARAGRAALRMVGTSDASLALRVLIRQLAVTGVRAVLITGESGTGKELAARLLHADGQRADGPFIAVNCSAVSETLFESEFFGHERGGFTGAVATRRGFVQMADSGTLFLDEVGEIPLSCQAKLLRFLDDQTLMRVGGGQSIQVDVQIVAATNRDLRAMVAQGAFRSDLFFRLYVAPIELTPLRERPRDILPLAAFCLDEANARYGKRVPGFTPEAERLLESCRWPGNVRELRNLVERLVILSMGAPIEARDLPAELFADAVVSALGSHVAAMSAAGGASAARSRREVTTSLSEANRAHILEVLARVNGNKTQAAKMLGISRQTLRSKLTT
;
A
#
# COMPACT_ATOMS: atom_id res chain seq x y z
N MET A 1 24.65 -5.50 -36.19
CA MET A 1 23.29 -4.99 -36.42
C MET A 1 22.39 -5.95 -35.65
N ALA A 2 21.81 -5.49 -34.52
CA ALA A 2 20.90 -6.33 -33.72
C ALA A 2 19.59 -6.50 -34.52
N GLU A 3 19.21 -7.75 -34.78
CA GLU A 3 17.94 -8.10 -35.40
C GLU A 3 16.79 -7.67 -34.47
N HIS A 4 15.77 -7.06 -35.05
CA HIS A 4 14.63 -6.47 -34.37
C HIS A 4 13.83 -7.51 -33.58
N THR A 5 13.79 -7.38 -32.29
CA THR A 5 13.19 -8.35 -31.36
C THR A 5 11.67 -8.29 -31.24
N GLY A 6 10.95 -7.53 -32.07
CA GLY A 6 9.50 -7.51 -32.13
C GLY A 6 8.87 -6.11 -32.05
N THR A 7 7.64 -5.97 -32.54
CA THR A 7 6.88 -4.74 -32.51
C THR A 7 6.03 -4.68 -31.22
N ILE A 8 6.06 -3.53 -30.54
CA ILE A 8 5.26 -3.21 -29.37
C ILE A 8 4.33 -2.04 -29.68
N LEU A 9 3.05 -2.17 -29.40
CA LEU A 9 2.07 -1.09 -29.55
C LEU A 9 1.70 -0.54 -28.17
N VAL A 10 1.81 0.77 -27.97
CA VAL A 10 1.39 1.48 -26.75
C VAL A 10 0.10 2.25 -27.05
N ILE A 11 -0.98 1.95 -26.35
CA ILE A 11 -2.28 2.63 -26.45
C ILE A 11 -2.55 3.35 -25.15
N ASP A 12 -2.26 4.66 -25.11
CA ASP A 12 -2.36 5.50 -23.91
C ASP A 12 -2.54 6.96 -24.35
N ASP A 13 -3.50 7.69 -23.78
CA ASP A 13 -3.77 9.09 -24.11
C ASP A 13 -2.76 10.05 -23.47
N ASN A 14 -2.01 9.59 -22.47
CA ASN A 14 -0.93 10.35 -21.82
C ASN A 14 0.33 10.36 -22.69
N ARG A 15 0.52 11.46 -23.43
CA ARG A 15 1.65 11.64 -24.35
C ARG A 15 3.03 11.56 -23.68
N ASP A 16 3.15 12.02 -22.44
CA ASP A 16 4.43 12.01 -21.73
C ASP A 16 4.81 10.57 -21.30
N LEU A 17 3.83 9.80 -20.85
CA LEU A 17 4.04 8.39 -20.56
C LEU A 17 4.35 7.61 -21.84
N ALA A 18 3.60 7.83 -22.93
CA ALA A 18 3.88 7.19 -24.20
C ALA A 18 5.29 7.46 -24.72
N LYS A 19 5.77 8.71 -24.60
CA LYS A 19 7.16 9.08 -24.95
C LYS A 19 8.18 8.35 -24.07
N LEU A 20 7.97 8.34 -22.76
CA LEU A 20 8.84 7.66 -21.81
C LEU A 20 8.92 6.14 -22.12
N LEU A 21 7.79 5.50 -22.36
CA LEU A 21 7.72 4.10 -22.75
C LEU A 21 8.42 3.83 -24.08
N THR A 22 8.17 4.67 -25.09
CA THR A 22 8.85 4.57 -26.39
C THR A 22 10.36 4.63 -26.24
N GLN A 23 10.87 5.62 -25.50
CA GLN A 23 12.31 5.78 -25.27
C GLN A 23 12.90 4.57 -24.55
N HIS A 24 12.23 4.08 -23.51
CA HIS A 24 12.68 2.93 -22.74
C HIS A 24 12.70 1.64 -23.57
N LEU A 25 11.62 1.36 -24.30
CA LEU A 25 11.49 0.16 -25.12
C LEU A 25 12.43 0.17 -26.34
N SER A 26 12.57 1.33 -27.00
CA SER A 26 13.52 1.49 -28.13
C SER A 26 14.97 1.34 -27.71
N SER A 27 15.33 1.76 -26.48
CA SER A 27 16.69 1.54 -25.94
C SER A 27 17.01 0.05 -25.72
N ARG A 28 15.98 -0.81 -25.75
CA ARG A 28 16.10 -2.29 -25.63
C ARG A 28 15.98 -3.03 -26.97
N GLY A 29 15.92 -2.28 -28.09
CA GLY A 29 15.90 -2.84 -29.42
C GLY A 29 14.49 -3.16 -29.97
N PHE A 30 13.42 -2.75 -29.27
CA PHE A 30 12.05 -2.94 -29.77
C PHE A 30 11.62 -1.83 -30.74
N THR A 31 10.82 -2.20 -31.73
CA THR A 31 10.10 -1.24 -32.58
C THR A 31 8.81 -0.84 -31.84
N VAL A 32 8.58 0.47 -31.61
CA VAL A 32 7.45 0.93 -30.80
C VAL A 32 6.56 1.84 -31.64
N ALA A 33 5.27 1.50 -31.67
CA ALA A 33 4.20 2.36 -32.18
C ALA A 33 3.35 2.88 -31.03
N THR A 34 2.78 4.08 -31.17
CA THR A 34 1.94 4.69 -30.12
C THR A 34 0.61 5.16 -30.69
N ALA A 35 -0.48 4.97 -29.92
CA ALA A 35 -1.82 5.46 -30.23
C ALA A 35 -2.38 6.19 -29.00
N ALA A 36 -3.00 7.36 -29.21
CA ALA A 36 -3.61 8.16 -28.14
C ALA A 36 -5.12 7.88 -27.94
N SER A 37 -5.68 6.91 -28.66
CA SER A 37 -7.10 6.53 -28.55
C SER A 37 -7.30 5.06 -28.88
N GLY A 38 -8.42 4.48 -28.45
CA GLY A 38 -8.76 3.09 -28.70
C GLY A 38 -8.93 2.79 -30.19
N ALA A 39 -9.62 3.68 -30.93
CA ALA A 39 -9.83 3.52 -32.35
C ALA A 39 -8.52 3.54 -33.16
N ALA A 40 -7.62 4.49 -32.85
CA ALA A 40 -6.30 4.56 -33.48
C ALA A 40 -5.44 3.34 -33.10
N GLY A 41 -5.53 2.87 -31.85
CA GLY A 41 -4.84 1.68 -31.38
C GLY A 41 -5.28 0.41 -32.12
N LEU A 42 -6.58 0.22 -32.33
CA LEU A 42 -7.11 -0.92 -33.07
C LEU A 42 -6.69 -0.89 -34.55
N ALA A 43 -6.70 0.29 -35.20
CA ALA A 43 -6.22 0.43 -36.57
C ALA A 43 -4.74 0.08 -36.69
N LEU A 44 -3.87 0.64 -35.83
CA LEU A 44 -2.45 0.33 -35.83
C LEU A 44 -2.16 -1.15 -35.47
N ALA A 45 -2.98 -1.73 -34.62
CA ALA A 45 -2.83 -3.16 -34.25
C ALA A 45 -3.07 -4.07 -35.48
N ALA A 46 -4.07 -3.73 -36.31
CA ALA A 46 -4.36 -4.48 -37.54
C ALA A 46 -3.24 -4.38 -38.58
N ASP A 47 -2.58 -3.21 -38.69
CA ASP A 47 -1.54 -2.96 -39.68
C ASP A 47 -0.16 -3.52 -39.26
N LEU A 48 0.15 -3.49 -37.96
CA LEU A 48 1.49 -3.77 -37.45
C LEU A 48 1.67 -5.18 -36.88
N ASP A 49 0.58 -5.90 -36.62
CA ASP A 49 0.59 -7.22 -35.97
C ASP A 49 1.55 -7.27 -34.75
N PRO A 50 1.35 -6.40 -33.73
CA PRO A 50 2.29 -6.31 -32.64
C PRO A 50 2.29 -7.57 -31.77
N ARG A 51 3.47 -8.04 -31.36
CA ARG A 51 3.62 -9.17 -30.44
C ARG A 51 3.17 -8.83 -29.02
N LEU A 52 3.33 -7.55 -28.62
CA LEU A 52 2.91 -7.04 -27.32
C LEU A 52 2.16 -5.73 -27.47
N ILE A 53 1.07 -5.59 -26.72
CA ILE A 53 0.28 -4.36 -26.64
C ILE A 53 0.26 -3.89 -25.18
N LEU A 54 0.68 -2.65 -24.94
CA LEU A 54 0.52 -1.95 -23.68
C LEU A 54 -0.75 -1.10 -23.76
N LEU A 55 -1.76 -1.40 -22.96
CA LEU A 55 -3.11 -0.84 -23.09
C LEU A 55 -3.56 -0.10 -21.83
N ASP A 56 -3.86 1.20 -21.94
CA ASP A 56 -4.58 1.90 -20.88
C ASP A 56 -6.08 1.52 -20.91
N LEU A 57 -6.66 1.41 -19.72
CA LEU A 57 -8.10 1.14 -19.56
C LEU A 57 -8.96 2.39 -19.74
N ARG A 58 -8.38 3.59 -19.55
CA ARG A 58 -9.08 4.85 -19.79
C ARG A 58 -8.56 5.51 -21.04
N LEU A 59 -9.35 5.47 -22.09
CA LEU A 59 -9.08 6.13 -23.35
C LEU A 59 -10.19 7.15 -23.62
N PRO A 60 -9.91 8.21 -24.37
CA PRO A 60 -10.84 9.32 -24.56
C PRO A 60 -12.09 8.95 -25.39
N ASP A 61 -12.00 7.91 -26.20
CA ASP A 61 -13.03 7.52 -27.19
C ASP A 61 -13.80 6.25 -26.81
N MET A 62 -13.18 5.33 -26.05
CA MET A 62 -13.83 4.09 -25.63
C MET A 62 -13.15 3.47 -24.41
N SER A 63 -13.81 2.52 -23.77
CA SER A 63 -13.21 1.76 -22.66
C SER A 63 -12.06 0.89 -23.18
N GLY A 64 -10.92 0.85 -22.45
CA GLY A 64 -9.84 -0.09 -22.76
C GLY A 64 -10.27 -1.56 -22.69
N LEU A 65 -11.32 -1.90 -21.94
CA LEU A 65 -11.91 -3.24 -21.94
C LEU A 65 -12.58 -3.57 -23.27
N ASP A 66 -13.25 -2.60 -23.91
CA ASP A 66 -13.84 -2.79 -25.24
C ASP A 66 -12.74 -2.94 -26.30
N VAL A 67 -11.66 -2.15 -26.17
CA VAL A 67 -10.45 -2.31 -27.01
C VAL A 67 -9.87 -3.72 -26.84
N LEU A 68 -9.68 -4.18 -25.60
CA LEU A 68 -9.18 -5.53 -25.32
C LEU A 68 -10.07 -6.61 -25.96
N GLY A 69 -11.39 -6.50 -25.83
CA GLY A 69 -12.34 -7.42 -26.46
C GLY A 69 -12.18 -7.50 -27.97
N ARG A 70 -12.02 -6.34 -28.64
CA ARG A 70 -11.80 -6.27 -30.10
C ARG A 70 -10.43 -6.78 -30.52
N LEU A 71 -9.36 -6.46 -29.75
CA LEU A 71 -8.01 -6.97 -29.97
C LEU A 71 -7.96 -8.50 -29.92
N ARG A 72 -8.74 -9.12 -29.05
CA ARG A 72 -8.81 -10.60 -28.94
C ARG A 72 -9.39 -11.27 -30.18
N VAL A 73 -10.31 -10.58 -30.85
CA VAL A 73 -10.89 -11.06 -32.14
C VAL A 73 -9.90 -10.80 -33.26
N LEU A 74 -9.28 -9.62 -33.28
CA LEU A 74 -8.40 -9.16 -34.36
C LEU A 74 -7.05 -9.87 -34.32
N LEU A 75 -6.43 -9.98 -33.14
CA LEU A 75 -5.09 -10.50 -32.89
C LEU A 75 -5.09 -11.52 -31.73
N PRO A 76 -5.58 -12.74 -31.95
CA PRO A 76 -5.69 -13.74 -30.88
C PRO A 76 -4.33 -14.18 -30.33
N ALA A 77 -3.23 -13.98 -31.07
CA ALA A 77 -1.87 -14.34 -30.65
C ALA A 77 -1.12 -13.22 -29.93
N ALA A 78 -1.55 -11.95 -30.06
CA ALA A 78 -0.88 -10.82 -29.41
C ALA A 78 -1.01 -10.90 -27.87
N GLU A 79 0.07 -10.64 -27.19
CA GLU A 79 0.09 -10.54 -25.73
C GLU A 79 -0.31 -9.11 -25.32
N VAL A 80 -1.05 -8.98 -24.21
CA VAL A 80 -1.49 -7.67 -23.71
C VAL A 80 -1.05 -7.48 -22.27
N VAL A 81 -0.43 -6.33 -22.01
CA VAL A 81 -0.17 -5.82 -20.67
C VAL A 81 -1.04 -4.59 -20.44
N ILE A 82 -1.81 -4.59 -19.39
CA ILE A 82 -2.69 -3.49 -19.04
C ILE A 82 -1.94 -2.49 -18.18
N ILE A 83 -2.12 -1.20 -18.49
CA ILE A 83 -1.58 -0.08 -17.72
C ILE A 83 -2.77 0.73 -17.19
N THR A 84 -2.94 0.87 -15.87
CA THR A 84 -4.10 1.55 -15.31
C THR A 84 -3.78 2.33 -14.04
N ALA A 85 -4.48 3.45 -13.82
CA ALA A 85 -4.44 4.19 -12.56
C ALA A 85 -5.36 3.61 -11.46
N PHE A 86 -6.21 2.62 -11.80
CA PHE A 86 -7.26 2.12 -10.90
C PHE A 86 -7.13 0.61 -10.64
N PRO A 87 -6.70 0.21 -9.44
CA PRO A 87 -6.58 -1.20 -9.07
C PRO A 87 -7.93 -1.93 -8.96
N GLU A 88 -9.04 -1.20 -8.83
CA GLU A 88 -10.39 -1.77 -8.68
C GLU A 88 -10.90 -2.49 -9.94
N PHE A 89 -10.33 -2.23 -11.11
CA PHE A 89 -10.64 -2.93 -12.35
C PHE A 89 -10.05 -4.34 -12.45
N SER A 90 -9.19 -4.74 -11.51
CA SER A 90 -8.61 -6.10 -11.50
C SER A 90 -9.66 -7.21 -11.42
N SER A 91 -10.79 -6.96 -10.73
CA SER A 91 -11.91 -7.91 -10.63
C SER A 91 -12.76 -8.00 -11.92
N ALA A 92 -12.94 -6.89 -12.64
CA ALA A 92 -13.63 -6.90 -13.93
C ALA A 92 -12.76 -7.57 -15.03
N LEU A 93 -11.44 -7.43 -14.94
CA LEU A 93 -10.47 -8.08 -15.81
C LEU A 93 -10.35 -9.59 -15.58
N ALA A 94 -10.53 -10.06 -14.34
CA ALA A 94 -10.63 -11.50 -14.06
C ALA A 94 -11.84 -12.16 -14.73
N ALA A 95 -12.89 -11.40 -15.01
CA ALA A 95 -14.07 -11.86 -15.75
C ALA A 95 -13.84 -11.92 -17.27
N ILE A 96 -12.90 -11.12 -17.83
CA ILE A 96 -12.52 -11.15 -19.24
C ILE A 96 -11.37 -12.14 -19.43
N LYS A 97 -11.70 -13.42 -19.38
CA LYS A 97 -10.80 -14.55 -19.53
C LYS A 97 -10.08 -14.53 -20.88
N GLY A 98 -8.80 -14.19 -20.90
CA GLY A 98 -7.95 -14.50 -22.03
C GLY A 98 -6.67 -13.66 -22.15
N ARG A 99 -5.52 -14.25 -21.95
CA ARG A 99 -4.17 -13.80 -22.34
C ARG A 99 -3.76 -12.35 -22.04
N VAL A 100 -4.18 -11.79 -20.91
CA VAL A 100 -3.49 -10.63 -20.33
C VAL A 100 -2.29 -11.19 -19.55
N VAL A 101 -1.09 -10.80 -19.97
CA VAL A 101 0.16 -11.31 -19.39
C VAL A 101 0.39 -10.68 -18.03
N ASP A 102 0.05 -9.39 -17.90
CA ASP A 102 0.30 -8.62 -16.68
C ASP A 102 -0.51 -7.32 -16.65
N TYR A 103 -0.55 -6.67 -15.48
CA TYR A 103 -1.05 -5.30 -15.35
C TYR A 103 -0.13 -4.47 -14.48
N LEU A 104 0.06 -3.22 -14.91
CA LEU A 104 0.89 -2.22 -14.27
C LEU A 104 0.02 -1.09 -13.74
N CYS A 105 0.03 -0.87 -12.44
CA CYS A 105 -0.70 0.22 -11.81
C CYS A 105 0.10 1.52 -11.90
N LYS A 106 -0.47 2.57 -12.52
CA LYS A 106 0.13 3.92 -12.57
C LYS A 106 0.07 4.57 -11.17
N PRO A 107 1.18 5.18 -10.69
CA PRO A 107 2.51 5.24 -11.28
C PRO A 107 3.30 3.93 -11.07
N PHE A 108 3.94 3.40 -12.12
CA PHE A 108 4.78 2.20 -12.04
C PHE A 108 6.24 2.50 -12.36
N ARG A 109 7.13 1.64 -11.88
CA ARG A 109 8.56 1.73 -12.22
C ARG A 109 8.83 1.01 -13.54
N LEU A 110 9.76 1.51 -14.34
CA LEU A 110 10.15 0.88 -15.60
C LEU A 110 10.64 -0.57 -15.43
N GLY A 111 11.24 -0.91 -14.26
CA GLY A 111 11.60 -2.29 -13.92
C GLY A 111 10.40 -3.25 -13.82
N ALA A 112 9.20 -2.76 -13.48
CA ALA A 112 7.99 -3.60 -13.50
C ALA A 112 7.58 -3.93 -14.95
N LEU A 113 7.74 -2.98 -15.87
CA LEU A 113 7.55 -3.20 -17.31
C LEU A 113 8.58 -4.22 -17.83
N ASP A 114 9.85 -4.12 -17.41
CA ASP A 114 10.89 -5.08 -17.78
C ASP A 114 10.57 -6.50 -17.37
N GLY A 115 9.97 -6.67 -16.19
CA GLY A 115 9.46 -7.97 -15.75
C GLY A 115 8.35 -8.51 -16.66
N ALA A 116 7.45 -7.66 -17.13
CA ALA A 116 6.41 -8.05 -18.08
C ALA A 116 7.00 -8.41 -19.47
N LEU A 117 7.97 -7.62 -19.94
CA LEU A 117 8.70 -7.91 -21.19
C LEU A 117 9.40 -9.26 -21.12
N THR A 118 10.06 -9.57 -20.01
CA THR A 118 10.76 -10.86 -19.83
C THR A 118 9.81 -12.05 -19.93
N ARG A 119 8.56 -11.91 -19.49
CA ARG A 119 7.55 -12.96 -19.61
C ARG A 119 7.07 -13.18 -21.05
N VAL A 120 7.04 -12.12 -21.86
CA VAL A 120 6.55 -12.18 -23.26
C VAL A 120 7.65 -12.60 -24.23
N PHE A 121 8.84 -12.04 -24.09
CA PHE A 121 9.94 -12.21 -25.04
C PHE A 121 11.04 -13.16 -24.58
N GLY A 122 11.05 -13.52 -23.28
CA GLY A 122 12.16 -14.29 -22.70
C GLY A 122 13.39 -13.42 -22.38
N ALA A 123 14.22 -13.88 -21.44
CA ALA A 123 15.42 -13.16 -21.02
C ALA A 123 16.49 -13.04 -22.13
N ALA A 124 16.53 -13.97 -23.06
CA ALA A 124 17.51 -14.01 -24.15
C ALA A 124 17.22 -12.98 -25.25
N GLU A 125 15.96 -12.63 -25.51
CA GLU A 125 15.58 -11.70 -26.57
C GLU A 125 15.70 -10.22 -26.15
N ILE A 126 15.80 -9.92 -24.85
CA ILE A 126 15.82 -8.54 -24.32
C ILE A 126 17.24 -7.93 -24.29
N GLY A 127 18.25 -8.60 -24.87
CA GLY A 127 19.61 -8.05 -25.01
C GLY A 127 20.31 -7.74 -23.68
N GLY A 128 20.03 -8.51 -22.64
CA GLY A 128 20.51 -8.28 -21.29
C GLY A 128 21.58 -9.24 -20.83
N THR A 129 22.83 -8.96 -21.19
CA THR A 129 24.00 -9.46 -20.47
C THR A 129 24.04 -8.83 -19.06
N GLU A 130 24.00 -9.68 -18.00
CA GLU A 130 24.44 -9.42 -16.62
C GLU A 130 23.71 -8.31 -15.77
N ARG A 131 22.56 -7.77 -16.16
CA ARG A 131 21.88 -6.72 -15.38
C ARG A 131 20.97 -7.16 -14.22
N PRO A 132 20.34 -8.35 -14.17
CA PRO A 132 19.43 -8.67 -13.07
C PRO A 132 20.13 -8.72 -11.69
N VAL A 133 21.41 -9.10 -11.63
CA VAL A 133 22.15 -9.13 -10.36
C VAL A 133 22.54 -7.72 -9.88
N ARG A 134 22.75 -6.78 -10.80
CA ARG A 134 23.15 -5.40 -10.46
C ARG A 134 21.96 -4.53 -10.05
N GLU A 135 20.77 -4.74 -10.64
CA GLU A 135 19.53 -4.04 -10.24
C GLU A 135 18.94 -4.59 -8.96
N ALA A 136 19.04 -5.89 -8.71
CA ALA A 136 18.73 -6.47 -7.41
C ALA A 136 19.68 -5.91 -6.32
N ARG A 137 20.96 -5.70 -6.62
CA ARG A 137 21.91 -5.04 -5.72
C ARG A 137 21.64 -3.53 -5.57
N ALA A 138 21.24 -2.82 -6.64
CA ALA A 138 20.85 -1.42 -6.58
C ALA A 138 19.52 -1.22 -5.82
N GLY A 139 18.57 -2.12 -5.99
CA GLY A 139 17.34 -2.17 -5.19
C GLY A 139 17.61 -2.47 -3.72
N ARG A 140 18.61 -3.29 -3.40
CA ARG A 140 19.09 -3.54 -2.02
C ARG A 140 19.71 -2.28 -1.40
N ALA A 141 20.47 -1.50 -2.17
CA ALA A 141 21.05 -0.23 -1.71
C ALA A 141 20.00 0.84 -1.43
N ALA A 142 18.81 0.75 -2.07
CA ALA A 142 17.70 1.69 -1.88
C ALA A 142 16.78 1.32 -0.70
N LEU A 143 16.81 0.07 -0.19
CA LEU A 143 16.03 -0.36 0.97
C LEU A 143 16.69 0.11 2.25
N ARG A 144 16.23 1.26 2.78
CA ARG A 144 16.79 1.85 3.98
C ARG A 144 15.73 2.05 5.05
N MET A 145 15.92 1.42 6.20
CA MET A 145 15.13 1.73 7.39
C MET A 145 15.73 2.96 8.07
N VAL A 146 15.03 4.07 7.98
CA VAL A 146 15.38 5.34 8.61
C VAL A 146 14.86 5.34 10.05
N GLY A 147 15.68 5.83 10.98
CA GLY A 147 15.34 5.97 12.39
C GLY A 147 16.58 5.87 13.26
N THR A 148 16.61 6.64 14.35
CA THR A 148 17.71 6.74 15.30
C THR A 148 17.32 6.33 16.71
N SER A 149 16.03 6.07 16.96
CA SER A 149 15.51 5.60 18.23
C SER A 149 16.02 4.20 18.57
N ASP A 150 16.09 3.89 19.86
CA ASP A 150 16.50 2.56 20.35
C ASP A 150 15.59 1.46 19.79
N ALA A 151 14.28 1.74 19.66
CA ALA A 151 13.32 0.83 19.04
C ALA A 151 13.66 0.51 17.58
N SER A 152 14.02 1.53 16.77
CA SER A 152 14.41 1.34 15.37
C SER A 152 15.77 0.66 15.21
N LEU A 153 16.69 0.89 16.15
CA LEU A 153 17.99 0.21 16.19
C LEU A 153 17.81 -1.28 16.55
N ALA A 154 17.05 -1.58 17.60
CA ALA A 154 16.74 -2.94 18.02
C ALA A 154 16.02 -3.73 16.93
N LEU A 155 15.06 -3.10 16.26
CA LEU A 155 14.34 -3.70 15.14
C LEU A 155 15.28 -4.08 13.98
N ARG A 156 16.23 -3.19 13.61
CA ARG A 156 17.22 -3.50 12.55
C ARG A 156 18.11 -4.68 12.93
N VAL A 157 18.54 -4.75 14.20
CA VAL A 157 19.33 -5.88 14.70
C VAL A 157 18.52 -7.17 14.62
N LEU A 158 17.27 -7.17 15.09
CA LEU A 158 16.38 -8.33 15.05
C LEU A 158 16.14 -8.82 13.61
N ILE A 159 15.84 -7.90 12.68
CA ILE A 159 15.63 -8.26 11.26
C ILE A 159 16.88 -8.94 10.68
N ARG A 160 18.08 -8.40 10.94
CA ARG A 160 19.33 -9.02 10.46
C ARG A 160 19.59 -10.40 11.09
N GLN A 161 19.33 -10.55 12.38
CA GLN A 161 19.46 -11.84 13.05
C GLN A 161 18.53 -12.89 12.43
N LEU A 162 17.25 -12.55 12.23
CA LEU A 162 16.27 -13.45 11.61
C LEU A 162 16.58 -13.75 10.16
N ALA A 163 17.10 -12.78 9.40
CA ALA A 163 17.50 -12.96 8.01
C ALA A 163 18.60 -14.04 7.87
N VAL A 164 19.61 -14.02 8.74
CA VAL A 164 20.72 -14.99 8.71
C VAL A 164 20.29 -16.37 9.16
N THR A 165 19.33 -16.48 10.10
CA THR A 165 18.90 -17.79 10.64
C THR A 165 18.08 -18.65 9.67
N GLY A 166 17.58 -18.05 8.58
CA GLY A 166 16.78 -18.79 7.58
C GLY A 166 15.45 -19.33 8.13
N VAL A 167 14.87 -18.65 9.13
CA VAL A 167 13.58 -19.03 9.73
C VAL A 167 12.50 -19.09 8.64
N ARG A 168 11.72 -20.17 8.63
CA ARG A 168 10.70 -20.41 7.58
C ARG A 168 9.45 -19.55 7.71
N ALA A 169 9.09 -19.16 8.95
CA ALA A 169 7.92 -18.33 9.20
C ALA A 169 8.28 -17.17 10.11
N VAL A 170 7.92 -15.94 9.71
CA VAL A 170 8.08 -14.70 10.49
C VAL A 170 6.74 -13.99 10.54
N LEU A 171 6.31 -13.58 11.73
CA LEU A 171 5.08 -12.80 11.90
C LEU A 171 5.45 -11.35 12.27
N ILE A 172 5.04 -10.41 11.44
CA ILE A 172 5.24 -8.98 11.66
C ILE A 172 3.93 -8.34 12.11
N THR A 173 3.91 -7.83 13.33
CA THR A 173 2.74 -7.15 13.89
C THR A 173 3.01 -5.65 14.04
N GLY A 174 1.97 -4.85 14.03
CA GLY A 174 2.04 -3.41 14.22
C GLY A 174 0.94 -2.66 13.50
N GLU A 175 0.70 -1.43 13.92
CA GLU A 175 -0.35 -0.58 13.34
C GLU A 175 -0.18 -0.37 11.84
N SER A 176 -1.27 0.08 11.19
CA SER A 176 -1.20 0.45 9.78
C SER A 176 -0.18 1.58 9.57
N GLY A 177 0.60 1.49 8.49
CA GLY A 177 1.58 2.51 8.14
C GLY A 177 2.89 2.51 8.92
N THR A 178 3.15 1.55 9.82
CA THR A 178 4.41 1.44 10.61
C THR A 178 5.62 0.98 9.79
N GLY A 179 5.40 0.37 8.60
CA GLY A 179 6.46 -0.09 7.71
C GLY A 179 6.63 -1.61 7.67
N LYS A 180 5.57 -2.41 7.92
CA LYS A 180 5.60 -3.88 7.90
C LYS A 180 6.19 -4.45 6.61
N GLU A 181 5.78 -3.92 5.46
CA GLU A 181 6.31 -4.34 4.16
C GLU A 181 7.81 -4.03 4.01
N LEU A 182 8.28 -2.86 4.50
CA LEU A 182 9.70 -2.53 4.49
C LEU A 182 10.52 -3.51 5.33
N ALA A 183 10.02 -3.88 6.51
CA ALA A 183 10.66 -4.88 7.37
C ALA A 183 10.74 -6.25 6.67
N ALA A 184 9.67 -6.69 5.99
CA ALA A 184 9.66 -7.92 5.22
C ALA A 184 10.66 -7.90 4.05
N ARG A 185 10.74 -6.78 3.32
CA ARG A 185 11.69 -6.61 2.22
C ARG A 185 13.15 -6.61 2.69
N LEU A 186 13.43 -6.00 3.85
CA LEU A 186 14.76 -6.03 4.46
C LEU A 186 15.12 -7.45 4.93
N LEU A 187 14.17 -8.17 5.55
CA LEU A 187 14.36 -9.56 5.94
C LEU A 187 14.73 -10.44 4.74
N HIS A 188 14.05 -10.26 3.61
CA HIS A 188 14.37 -10.95 2.37
C HIS A 188 15.74 -10.54 1.81
N ALA A 189 16.00 -9.22 1.71
CA ALA A 189 17.21 -8.68 1.08
C ALA A 189 18.49 -9.03 1.83
N ASP A 190 18.42 -9.14 3.16
CA ASP A 190 19.54 -9.53 4.03
C ASP A 190 19.56 -11.05 4.29
N GLY A 191 18.56 -11.80 3.79
CA GLY A 191 18.35 -13.21 4.07
C GLY A 191 19.02 -14.17 3.09
N GLN A 192 18.96 -15.46 3.42
CA GLN A 192 19.53 -16.55 2.62
C GLN A 192 18.84 -16.71 1.25
N ARG A 193 17.59 -16.18 1.11
CA ARG A 193 16.79 -16.23 -0.12
C ARG A 193 16.77 -14.91 -0.90
N ALA A 194 17.73 -14.05 -0.64
CA ALA A 194 17.81 -12.71 -1.21
C ALA A 194 17.93 -12.68 -2.76
N ASP A 195 18.39 -13.77 -3.36
CA ASP A 195 18.50 -13.92 -4.82
C ASP A 195 17.24 -14.57 -5.44
N GLY A 196 16.33 -15.07 -4.59
CA GLY A 196 15.04 -15.63 -5.01
C GLY A 196 13.96 -14.55 -5.20
N PRO A 197 12.76 -14.96 -5.64
CA PRO A 197 11.64 -14.03 -5.81
C PRO A 197 11.12 -13.53 -4.45
N PHE A 198 10.70 -12.24 -4.41
CA PHE A 198 9.90 -11.67 -3.34
C PHE A 198 8.49 -11.43 -3.87
N ILE A 199 7.55 -12.27 -3.48
CA ILE A 199 6.15 -12.17 -3.88
C ILE A 199 5.36 -11.56 -2.74
N ALA A 200 4.78 -10.37 -2.97
CA ALA A 200 3.94 -9.68 -2.00
C ALA A 200 2.46 -9.85 -2.36
N VAL A 201 1.68 -10.31 -1.40
CA VAL A 201 0.24 -10.53 -1.54
C VAL A 201 -0.48 -9.79 -0.42
N ASN A 202 -1.39 -8.90 -0.78
CA ASN A 202 -2.33 -8.32 0.18
C ASN A 202 -3.55 -9.23 0.27
N CYS A 203 -3.74 -9.90 1.42
CA CYS A 203 -4.82 -10.87 1.61
C CYS A 203 -6.21 -10.22 1.56
N SER A 204 -6.35 -8.95 1.92
CA SER A 204 -7.62 -8.22 1.86
C SER A 204 -8.06 -7.87 0.42
N ALA A 205 -7.11 -7.83 -0.52
CA ALA A 205 -7.39 -7.51 -1.92
C ALA A 205 -7.85 -8.71 -2.76
N VAL A 206 -7.74 -9.92 -2.22
CA VAL A 206 -8.13 -11.17 -2.91
C VAL A 206 -9.51 -11.58 -2.45
N SER A 207 -10.46 -11.75 -3.39
CA SER A 207 -11.81 -12.22 -3.04
C SER A 207 -11.77 -13.63 -2.47
N GLU A 208 -12.62 -13.91 -1.47
CA GLU A 208 -12.69 -15.21 -0.80
C GLU A 208 -12.86 -16.38 -1.78
N THR A 209 -13.67 -16.19 -2.81
CA THR A 209 -13.97 -17.22 -3.84
C THR A 209 -12.77 -17.54 -4.74
N LEU A 210 -11.83 -16.61 -4.91
CA LEU A 210 -10.64 -16.78 -5.73
C LEU A 210 -9.37 -17.03 -4.91
N PHE A 211 -9.46 -16.82 -3.58
CA PHE A 211 -8.28 -16.86 -2.71
C PHE A 211 -7.51 -18.17 -2.85
N GLU A 212 -8.20 -19.29 -2.81
CA GLU A 212 -7.57 -20.61 -2.93
C GLU A 212 -6.87 -20.80 -4.29
N SER A 213 -7.54 -20.41 -5.36
CA SER A 213 -7.05 -20.52 -6.73
C SER A 213 -5.84 -19.61 -7.00
N GLU A 214 -5.85 -18.37 -6.49
CA GLU A 214 -4.73 -17.44 -6.64
C GLU A 214 -3.54 -17.84 -5.76
N PHE A 215 -3.82 -18.37 -4.57
CA PHE A 215 -2.79 -18.70 -3.61
C PHE A 215 -2.06 -20.01 -3.96
N PHE A 216 -2.81 -21.09 -4.23
CA PHE A 216 -2.26 -22.42 -4.49
C PHE A 216 -2.21 -22.79 -5.98
N GLY A 217 -2.86 -22.00 -6.84
CA GLY A 217 -3.00 -22.30 -8.26
C GLY A 217 -4.13 -23.29 -8.55
N HIS A 218 -4.44 -23.49 -9.82
CA HIS A 218 -5.47 -24.40 -10.28
C HIS A 218 -5.08 -25.16 -11.53
N GLU A 219 -5.62 -26.37 -11.68
CA GLU A 219 -5.57 -27.13 -12.91
C GLU A 219 -6.73 -26.75 -13.84
N ARG A 220 -6.56 -27.01 -15.13
CA ARG A 220 -7.62 -26.86 -16.10
C ARG A 220 -8.84 -27.69 -15.68
N GLY A 221 -10.02 -27.07 -15.61
CA GLY A 221 -11.25 -27.73 -15.15
C GLY A 221 -11.42 -27.85 -13.63
N GLY A 222 -10.51 -27.32 -12.83
CA GLY A 222 -10.55 -27.38 -11.36
C GLY A 222 -11.74 -26.68 -10.73
N PHE A 223 -12.35 -25.70 -11.43
CA PHE A 223 -13.64 -25.06 -11.06
C PHE A 223 -14.33 -24.52 -12.31
N THR A 224 -15.60 -24.13 -12.20
CA THR A 224 -16.36 -23.54 -13.29
C THR A 224 -15.70 -22.26 -13.80
N GLY A 225 -15.01 -22.38 -14.93
CA GLY A 225 -14.25 -21.29 -15.55
C GLY A 225 -12.75 -21.43 -15.56
N ALA A 226 -12.16 -22.50 -15.04
CA ALA A 226 -10.74 -22.80 -15.14
C ALA A 226 -10.39 -23.32 -16.55
N VAL A 227 -10.11 -22.39 -17.48
CA VAL A 227 -9.80 -22.70 -18.90
C VAL A 227 -8.38 -23.24 -19.09
N ALA A 228 -7.44 -22.85 -18.24
CA ALA A 228 -6.03 -23.21 -18.29
C ALA A 228 -5.49 -23.49 -16.89
N THR A 229 -4.40 -24.26 -16.80
CA THR A 229 -3.64 -24.44 -15.56
C THR A 229 -2.89 -23.16 -15.21
N ARG A 230 -2.96 -22.70 -13.94
CA ARG A 230 -2.27 -21.50 -13.47
C ARG A 230 -1.49 -21.77 -12.18
N ARG A 231 -0.27 -21.23 -12.11
CA ARG A 231 0.53 -21.24 -10.88
C ARG A 231 0.00 -20.26 -9.88
N GLY A 232 -0.07 -20.65 -8.60
CA GLY A 232 -0.43 -19.77 -7.50
C GLY A 232 0.76 -19.00 -6.92
N PHE A 233 0.47 -18.03 -6.04
CA PHE A 233 1.48 -17.19 -5.39
C PHE A 233 2.55 -18.00 -4.64
N VAL A 234 2.15 -19.09 -3.97
CA VAL A 234 3.09 -19.98 -3.26
C VAL A 234 4.10 -20.57 -4.23
N GLN A 235 3.65 -21.08 -5.39
CA GLN A 235 4.54 -21.64 -6.40
C GLN A 235 5.41 -20.58 -7.10
N MET A 236 4.89 -19.34 -7.23
CA MET A 236 5.67 -18.23 -7.79
C MET A 236 6.77 -17.74 -6.85
N ALA A 237 6.62 -17.99 -5.55
CA ALA A 237 7.59 -17.63 -4.51
C ALA A 237 8.65 -18.72 -4.27
N ASP A 238 8.64 -19.81 -5.05
CA ASP A 238 9.56 -20.92 -4.86
C ASP A 238 11.02 -20.47 -4.84
N SER A 239 11.79 -21.00 -3.90
CA SER A 239 13.19 -20.62 -3.60
C SER A 239 13.35 -19.15 -3.11
N GLY A 240 12.25 -18.49 -2.74
CA GLY A 240 12.21 -17.09 -2.34
C GLY A 240 11.40 -16.82 -1.07
N THR A 241 10.73 -15.67 -1.05
CA THR A 241 9.93 -15.22 0.08
C THR A 241 8.51 -14.84 -0.39
N LEU A 242 7.51 -15.38 0.29
CA LEU A 242 6.12 -14.97 0.14
C LEU A 242 5.73 -14.06 1.31
N PHE A 243 5.46 -12.80 1.01
CA PHE A 243 4.98 -11.82 1.97
C PHE A 243 3.46 -11.74 1.92
N LEU A 244 2.82 -12.01 3.07
CA LEU A 244 1.37 -12.00 3.25
C LEU A 244 1.00 -10.78 4.09
N ASP A 245 0.56 -9.70 3.44
CA ASP A 245 0.04 -8.55 4.17
C ASP A 245 -1.41 -8.80 4.57
N GLU A 246 -1.78 -8.34 5.77
CA GLU A 246 -3.11 -8.52 6.37
C GLU A 246 -3.51 -10.01 6.47
N VAL A 247 -2.63 -10.86 7.03
CA VAL A 247 -2.84 -12.31 7.16
C VAL A 247 -4.12 -12.67 7.93
N GLY A 248 -4.61 -11.78 8.80
CA GLY A 248 -5.89 -11.94 9.50
C GLY A 248 -7.12 -11.93 8.60
N GLU A 249 -6.99 -11.51 7.33
CA GLU A 249 -8.09 -11.50 6.35
C GLU A 249 -8.19 -12.81 5.56
N ILE A 250 -7.29 -13.77 5.78
CA ILE A 250 -7.35 -15.08 5.10
C ILE A 250 -8.62 -15.85 5.53
N PRO A 251 -9.44 -16.31 4.58
CA PRO A 251 -10.63 -17.10 4.89
C PRO A 251 -10.29 -18.37 5.68
N LEU A 252 -11.14 -18.75 6.64
CA LEU A 252 -10.93 -19.93 7.50
C LEU A 252 -10.68 -21.23 6.71
N SER A 253 -11.38 -21.40 5.58
CA SER A 253 -11.20 -22.51 4.64
C SER A 253 -9.77 -22.59 4.09
N CYS A 254 -9.15 -21.44 3.83
CA CYS A 254 -7.79 -21.33 3.28
C CYS A 254 -6.71 -21.43 4.36
N GLN A 255 -7.02 -21.06 5.61
CA GLN A 255 -6.09 -21.17 6.73
C GLN A 255 -5.62 -22.61 6.97
N ALA A 256 -6.51 -23.59 6.84
CA ALA A 256 -6.15 -25.03 6.98
C ALA A 256 -5.15 -25.49 5.89
N LYS A 257 -5.29 -24.98 4.66
CA LYS A 257 -4.37 -25.30 3.55
C LYS A 257 -3.02 -24.60 3.71
N LEU A 258 -3.04 -23.36 4.19
CA LEU A 258 -1.81 -22.62 4.51
C LEU A 258 -1.03 -23.32 5.64
N LEU A 259 -1.72 -23.82 6.67
CA LEU A 259 -1.08 -24.57 7.73
C LEU A 259 -0.40 -25.82 7.18
N ARG A 260 -1.10 -26.64 6.36
CA ARG A 260 -0.54 -27.83 5.73
C ARG A 260 0.69 -27.50 4.88
N PHE A 261 0.63 -26.40 4.13
CA PHE A 261 1.77 -25.91 3.37
C PHE A 261 2.98 -25.54 4.27
N LEU A 262 2.74 -24.85 5.40
CA LEU A 262 3.77 -24.48 6.35
C LEU A 262 4.43 -25.71 7.01
N ASP A 263 3.69 -26.82 7.17
CA ASP A 263 4.18 -28.05 7.76
C ASP A 263 5.01 -28.86 6.77
N ASP A 264 4.46 -29.13 5.60
CA ASP A 264 4.98 -30.11 4.64
C ASP A 264 5.81 -29.47 3.51
N GLN A 265 5.74 -28.15 3.31
CA GLN A 265 6.31 -27.44 2.16
C GLN A 265 5.82 -28.02 0.82
N THR A 266 4.60 -28.58 0.83
CA THR A 266 3.95 -29.13 -0.36
C THR A 266 2.62 -28.43 -0.60
N LEU A 267 2.29 -28.23 -1.85
CA LEU A 267 0.99 -27.70 -2.25
C LEU A 267 0.30 -28.62 -3.26
N MET A 268 -1.02 -28.57 -3.26
CA MET A 268 -1.85 -29.17 -4.31
C MET A 268 -2.65 -28.06 -4.98
N ARG A 269 -2.67 -28.05 -6.32
CA ARG A 269 -3.51 -27.11 -7.06
C ARG A 269 -4.98 -27.47 -6.92
N VAL A 270 -5.84 -26.45 -7.02
CA VAL A 270 -7.30 -26.66 -7.02
C VAL A 270 -7.68 -27.52 -8.23
N GLY A 271 -8.41 -28.61 -7.98
CA GLY A 271 -8.78 -29.59 -9.02
C GLY A 271 -7.65 -30.52 -9.46
N GLY A 272 -6.45 -30.41 -8.87
CA GLY A 272 -5.32 -31.29 -9.15
C GLY A 272 -5.14 -32.39 -8.11
N GLY A 273 -4.52 -33.51 -8.50
CA GLY A 273 -4.15 -34.62 -7.59
C GLY A 273 -2.65 -34.70 -7.32
N GLN A 274 -1.82 -33.86 -7.95
CA GLN A 274 -0.37 -33.92 -7.81
C GLN A 274 0.12 -33.00 -6.70
N SER A 275 0.93 -33.54 -5.79
CA SER A 275 1.64 -32.76 -4.78
C SER A 275 2.89 -32.13 -5.40
N ILE A 276 3.07 -30.82 -5.20
CA ILE A 276 4.20 -30.05 -5.71
C ILE A 276 5.01 -29.58 -4.50
N GLN A 277 6.28 -29.92 -4.47
CA GLN A 277 7.19 -29.45 -3.44
C GLN A 277 7.71 -28.05 -3.80
N VAL A 278 7.76 -27.15 -2.83
CA VAL A 278 8.26 -25.78 -2.97
C VAL A 278 9.00 -25.37 -1.70
N ASP A 279 10.07 -24.63 -1.82
CA ASP A 279 10.84 -24.09 -0.68
C ASP A 279 10.64 -22.59 -0.55
N VAL A 280 9.73 -22.16 0.34
CA VAL A 280 9.33 -20.77 0.48
C VAL A 280 9.44 -20.32 1.94
N GLN A 281 10.04 -19.14 2.16
CA GLN A 281 9.94 -18.44 3.44
C GLN A 281 8.63 -17.65 3.46
N ILE A 282 7.83 -17.83 4.52
CA ILE A 282 6.61 -17.07 4.73
C ILE A 282 6.88 -15.90 5.69
N VAL A 283 6.58 -14.69 5.24
CA VAL A 283 6.58 -13.49 6.09
C VAL A 283 5.15 -12.96 6.15
N ALA A 284 4.48 -13.21 7.26
CA ALA A 284 3.11 -12.76 7.48
C ALA A 284 3.09 -11.41 8.19
N ALA A 285 2.19 -10.52 7.81
CA ALA A 285 2.01 -9.23 8.47
C ALA A 285 0.53 -8.97 8.80
N THR A 286 0.27 -8.30 9.92
CA THR A 286 -1.08 -7.90 10.30
C THR A 286 -1.06 -6.69 11.25
N ASN A 287 -2.13 -5.91 11.23
CA ASN A 287 -2.45 -4.89 12.22
C ASN A 287 -3.50 -5.37 13.24
N ARG A 288 -4.08 -6.56 13.05
CA ARG A 288 -5.09 -7.15 13.94
C ARG A 288 -4.45 -7.96 15.05
N ASP A 289 -5.15 -8.04 16.17
CA ASP A 289 -4.81 -8.97 17.25
C ASP A 289 -5.26 -10.39 16.88
N LEU A 290 -4.31 -11.19 16.36
CA LEU A 290 -4.59 -12.58 16.00
C LEU A 290 -4.97 -13.44 17.21
N ARG A 291 -4.51 -13.12 18.43
CA ARG A 291 -4.90 -13.86 19.64
C ARG A 291 -6.38 -13.64 19.96
N ALA A 292 -6.84 -12.42 19.86
CA ALA A 292 -8.28 -12.10 20.00
C ALA A 292 -9.10 -12.78 18.91
N MET A 293 -8.61 -12.82 17.65
CA MET A 293 -9.27 -13.53 16.55
C MET A 293 -9.32 -15.04 16.77
N VAL A 294 -8.30 -15.66 17.36
CA VAL A 294 -8.32 -17.08 17.74
C VAL A 294 -9.38 -17.33 18.79
N ALA A 295 -9.48 -16.47 19.82
CA ALA A 295 -10.50 -16.60 20.87
C ALA A 295 -11.94 -16.47 20.31
N GLN A 296 -12.13 -15.70 19.25
CA GLN A 296 -13.41 -15.50 18.54
C GLN A 296 -13.69 -16.57 17.48
N GLY A 297 -12.77 -17.51 17.24
CA GLY A 297 -12.90 -18.52 16.18
C GLY A 297 -12.73 -17.97 14.75
N ALA A 298 -12.28 -16.72 14.59
CA ALA A 298 -12.04 -16.09 13.29
C ALA A 298 -10.64 -16.41 12.71
N PHE A 299 -9.75 -16.95 13.53
CA PHE A 299 -8.44 -17.43 13.11
C PHE A 299 -8.11 -18.76 13.81
N ARG A 300 -7.46 -19.70 13.12
CA ARG A 300 -7.12 -21.01 13.68
C ARG A 300 -5.93 -20.89 14.64
N SER A 301 -6.05 -21.53 15.80
CA SER A 301 -4.99 -21.54 16.81
C SER A 301 -3.72 -22.27 16.32
N ASP A 302 -3.87 -23.35 15.58
CA ASP A 302 -2.74 -24.13 15.03
C ASP A 302 -1.91 -23.29 14.03
N LEU A 303 -2.57 -22.58 13.12
CA LEU A 303 -1.93 -21.67 12.18
C LEU A 303 -1.26 -20.50 12.92
N PHE A 304 -1.90 -19.93 13.94
CA PHE A 304 -1.31 -18.86 14.73
C PHE A 304 0.04 -19.29 15.31
N PHE A 305 0.11 -20.44 15.98
CA PHE A 305 1.35 -20.91 16.58
C PHE A 305 2.42 -21.25 15.53
N ARG A 306 2.02 -21.67 14.34
CA ARG A 306 2.97 -21.95 13.24
C ARG A 306 3.55 -20.69 12.61
N LEU A 307 2.80 -19.59 12.59
CA LEU A 307 3.29 -18.28 12.16
C LEU A 307 4.08 -17.56 13.27
N TYR A 308 3.71 -17.75 14.54
CA TYR A 308 4.31 -17.06 15.70
C TYR A 308 5.65 -17.68 16.14
N VAL A 309 6.47 -18.15 15.21
CA VAL A 309 7.80 -18.73 15.51
C VAL A 309 8.84 -17.63 15.73
N ALA A 310 8.82 -16.61 14.87
CA ALA A 310 9.72 -15.46 14.94
C ALA A 310 8.91 -14.16 14.85
N PRO A 311 8.35 -13.68 15.98
CA PRO A 311 7.58 -12.45 15.97
C PRO A 311 8.47 -11.21 15.85
N ILE A 312 8.04 -10.25 15.04
CA ILE A 312 8.57 -8.89 14.94
C ILE A 312 7.43 -7.93 15.23
N GLU A 313 7.58 -7.10 16.25
CA GLU A 313 6.62 -6.07 16.60
C GLU A 313 7.16 -4.69 16.19
N LEU A 314 6.38 -3.96 15.36
CA LEU A 314 6.74 -2.61 14.94
C LEU A 314 6.09 -1.60 15.86
N THR A 315 6.92 -0.85 16.55
CA THR A 315 6.51 0.26 17.43
C THR A 315 5.84 1.38 16.61
N PRO A 316 4.68 1.89 17.02
CA PRO A 316 4.05 3.02 16.36
C PRO A 316 4.90 4.30 16.47
N LEU A 317 4.73 5.22 15.51
CA LEU A 317 5.60 6.40 15.36
C LEU A 317 5.56 7.32 16.60
N ARG A 318 4.41 7.44 17.27
CA ARG A 318 4.23 8.22 18.50
C ARG A 318 5.08 7.72 19.69
N GLU A 319 5.50 6.46 19.67
CA GLU A 319 6.35 5.84 20.72
C GLU A 319 7.85 5.92 20.39
N ARG A 320 8.19 6.44 19.18
CA ARG A 320 9.56 6.69 18.72
C ARG A 320 9.71 8.11 18.16
N PRO A 321 9.47 9.17 18.95
CA PRO A 321 9.45 10.55 18.47
C PRO A 321 10.78 11.00 17.86
N ARG A 322 11.93 10.46 18.32
CA ARG A 322 13.25 10.74 17.74
C ARG A 322 13.40 10.32 16.28
N ASP A 323 12.50 9.50 15.76
CA ASP A 323 12.53 9.07 14.36
C ASP A 323 11.71 9.99 13.45
N ILE A 324 10.84 10.86 13.99
CA ILE A 324 9.92 11.69 13.21
C ILE A 324 10.68 12.61 12.27
N LEU A 325 11.61 13.41 12.78
CA LEU A 325 12.36 14.37 11.96
C LEU A 325 13.29 13.69 10.95
N PRO A 326 14.07 12.65 11.30
CA PRO A 326 14.84 11.90 10.31
C PRO A 326 13.97 11.27 9.20
N LEU A 327 12.77 10.77 9.54
CA LEU A 327 11.83 10.24 8.57
C LEU A 327 11.22 11.34 7.70
N ALA A 328 10.87 12.49 8.29
CA ALA A 328 10.36 13.64 7.55
C ALA A 328 11.40 14.18 6.55
N ALA A 329 12.66 14.31 6.97
CA ALA A 329 13.76 14.72 6.10
C ALA A 329 13.98 13.72 4.96
N PHE A 330 13.98 12.42 5.26
CA PHE A 330 14.11 11.38 4.24
C PHE A 330 12.93 11.42 3.23
N CYS A 331 11.70 11.59 3.70
CA CYS A 331 10.52 11.72 2.82
C CYS A 331 10.58 12.99 1.98
N LEU A 332 11.13 14.10 2.52
CA LEU A 332 11.34 15.34 1.80
C LEU A 332 12.35 15.17 0.65
N ASP A 333 13.48 14.51 0.92
CA ASP A 333 14.49 14.21 -0.10
C ASP A 333 13.92 13.33 -1.21
N GLU A 334 13.17 12.28 -0.86
CA GLU A 334 12.49 11.43 -1.84
C GLU A 334 11.47 12.21 -2.68
N ALA A 335 10.68 13.08 -2.04
CA ALA A 335 9.68 13.88 -2.74
C ALA A 335 10.34 14.94 -3.63
N ASN A 336 11.39 15.61 -3.16
CA ASN A 336 12.19 16.54 -3.95
C ASN A 336 12.76 15.86 -5.22
N ALA A 337 13.34 14.69 -5.06
CA ALA A 337 13.89 13.92 -6.19
C ALA A 337 12.80 13.48 -7.17
N ARG A 338 11.63 13.06 -6.66
CA ARG A 338 10.50 12.58 -7.48
C ARG A 338 9.85 13.69 -8.30
N TYR A 339 9.68 14.88 -7.70
CA TYR A 339 8.96 16.00 -8.32
C TYR A 339 9.89 17.07 -8.91
N GLY A 340 11.22 16.85 -8.89
CA GLY A 340 12.20 17.80 -9.41
C GLY A 340 12.22 19.13 -8.65
N LYS A 341 11.82 19.11 -7.36
CA LYS A 341 11.79 20.29 -6.49
C LYS A 341 13.04 20.39 -5.61
N ARG A 342 13.23 21.54 -4.97
CA ARG A 342 14.36 21.81 -4.08
C ARG A 342 13.88 22.54 -2.82
N VAL A 343 12.91 21.92 -2.13
CA VAL A 343 12.45 22.41 -0.82
C VAL A 343 13.55 22.15 0.20
N PRO A 344 14.11 23.19 0.87
CA PRO A 344 15.33 23.03 1.66
C PRO A 344 15.14 22.31 2.99
N GLY A 345 13.91 22.27 3.53
CA GLY A 345 13.63 21.63 4.83
C GLY A 345 12.39 22.20 5.50
N PHE A 346 12.33 22.00 6.79
CA PHE A 346 11.28 22.51 7.68
C PHE A 346 11.83 23.64 8.54
N THR A 347 11.01 24.62 8.90
CA THR A 347 11.41 25.60 9.92
C THR A 347 11.39 24.97 11.32
N PRO A 348 12.13 25.51 12.31
CA PRO A 348 12.15 24.96 13.66
C PRO A 348 10.77 24.89 14.33
N GLU A 349 9.84 25.79 13.95
CA GLU A 349 8.46 25.77 14.40
C GLU A 349 7.69 24.59 13.79
N ALA A 350 7.88 24.33 12.50
CA ALA A 350 7.28 23.19 11.80
C ALA A 350 7.81 21.85 12.35
N GLU A 351 9.11 21.74 12.62
CA GLU A 351 9.72 20.57 13.23
C GLU A 351 9.10 20.23 14.60
N ARG A 352 8.99 21.23 15.49
CA ARG A 352 8.34 21.06 16.80
C ARG A 352 6.90 20.58 16.69
N LEU A 353 6.16 21.11 15.71
CA LEU A 353 4.79 20.66 15.47
C LEU A 353 4.76 19.22 14.98
N LEU A 354 5.62 18.82 14.02
CA LEU A 354 5.70 17.44 13.54
C LEU A 354 5.99 16.45 14.68
N GLU A 355 6.90 16.80 15.60
CA GLU A 355 7.22 15.97 16.77
C GLU A 355 6.06 15.86 17.77
N SER A 356 5.20 16.89 17.87
CA SER A 356 4.06 16.89 18.78
C SER A 356 2.87 16.06 18.30
N CYS A 357 2.85 15.66 17.02
CA CYS A 357 1.76 14.91 16.42
C CYS A 357 1.74 13.45 16.86
N ARG A 358 0.53 12.89 16.99
CA ARG A 358 0.32 11.46 17.35
C ARG A 358 0.54 10.48 16.21
N TRP A 359 0.39 10.92 14.98
CA TRP A 359 0.56 10.12 13.77
C TRP A 359 -0.25 8.82 13.77
N PRO A 360 -1.58 8.85 13.81
CA PRO A 360 -2.40 7.63 13.80
C PRO A 360 -2.17 6.76 12.56
N GLY A 361 -1.83 7.36 11.42
CA GLY A 361 -1.41 6.65 10.19
C GLY A 361 0.09 6.40 10.10
N ASN A 362 0.84 6.64 11.20
CA ASN A 362 2.27 6.36 11.33
C ASN A 362 3.12 6.95 10.19
N VAL A 363 4.11 6.21 9.69
CA VAL A 363 5.03 6.66 8.62
C VAL A 363 4.31 6.91 7.29
N ARG A 364 3.21 6.20 7.03
CA ARG A 364 2.42 6.41 5.80
C ARG A 364 1.77 7.80 5.81
N GLU A 365 1.22 8.22 6.93
CA GLU A 365 0.63 9.55 7.09
C GLU A 365 1.68 10.66 6.99
N LEU A 366 2.81 10.51 7.69
CA LEU A 366 3.93 11.43 7.62
C LEU A 366 4.45 11.60 6.18
N ARG A 367 4.66 10.49 5.47
CA ARG A 367 5.10 10.49 4.06
C ARG A 367 4.10 11.23 3.16
N ASN A 368 2.81 10.93 3.27
CA ASN A 368 1.76 11.56 2.47
C ASN A 368 1.67 13.06 2.75
N LEU A 369 1.84 13.47 4.01
CA LEU A 369 1.87 14.89 4.38
C LEU A 369 3.06 15.59 3.72
N VAL A 370 4.27 15.06 3.91
CA VAL A 370 5.50 15.65 3.37
C VAL A 370 5.44 15.72 1.83
N GLU A 371 4.99 14.66 1.18
CA GLU A 371 4.81 14.63 -0.27
C GLU A 371 3.84 15.72 -0.75
N ARG A 372 2.69 15.89 -0.09
CA ARG A 372 1.73 16.95 -0.38
C ARG A 372 2.34 18.34 -0.20
N LEU A 373 3.08 18.58 0.88
CA LEU A 373 3.74 19.86 1.16
C LEU A 373 4.78 20.19 0.10
N VAL A 374 5.57 19.22 -0.34
CA VAL A 374 6.56 19.42 -1.43
C VAL A 374 5.84 19.73 -2.74
N ILE A 375 4.76 19.02 -3.09
CA ILE A 375 3.98 19.29 -4.32
C ILE A 375 3.47 20.74 -4.32
N LEU A 376 2.95 21.23 -3.20
CA LEU A 376 2.37 22.57 -3.09
C LEU A 376 3.42 23.67 -2.88
N SER A 377 4.63 23.34 -2.42
CA SER A 377 5.68 24.32 -2.15
C SER A 377 6.18 25.00 -3.44
N MET A 378 6.50 26.29 -3.31
CA MET A 378 7.15 27.11 -4.34
C MET A 378 8.70 27.10 -4.21
N GLY A 379 9.27 26.16 -3.43
CA GLY A 379 10.73 26.05 -3.21
C GLY A 379 11.22 26.72 -1.92
N ALA A 380 10.33 27.31 -1.12
CA ALA A 380 10.64 27.84 0.20
C ALA A 380 10.66 26.71 1.26
N PRO A 381 11.31 26.92 2.43
CA PRO A 381 11.19 26.02 3.57
C PRO A 381 9.72 25.86 3.99
N ILE A 382 9.37 24.66 4.46
CA ILE A 382 8.03 24.37 4.96
C ILE A 382 7.87 25.02 6.34
N GLU A 383 6.90 25.92 6.46
CA GLU A 383 6.59 26.63 7.69
C GLU A 383 5.46 25.98 8.47
N ALA A 384 5.29 26.33 9.74
CA ALA A 384 4.21 25.86 10.60
C ALA A 384 2.81 26.12 10.01
N ARG A 385 2.62 27.24 9.29
CA ARG A 385 1.35 27.59 8.63
C ARG A 385 1.00 26.69 7.43
N ASP A 386 1.98 26.02 6.86
CA ASP A 386 1.77 25.11 5.71
C ASP A 386 1.26 23.75 6.16
N LEU A 387 1.38 23.46 7.47
CA LEU A 387 0.93 22.21 8.07
C LEU A 387 -0.60 22.27 8.34
N PRO A 388 -1.34 21.17 8.07
CA PRO A 388 -2.79 21.13 8.30
C PRO A 388 -3.15 21.31 9.78
N ALA A 389 -4.06 22.20 10.08
CA ALA A 389 -4.51 22.48 11.46
C ALA A 389 -5.14 21.26 12.15
N GLU A 390 -5.74 20.34 11.37
CA GLU A 390 -6.38 19.12 11.88
C GLU A 390 -5.39 18.19 12.59
N LEU A 391 -4.14 18.16 12.15
CA LEU A 391 -3.09 17.34 12.76
C LEU A 391 -2.73 17.76 14.20
N PHE A 392 -3.06 19.01 14.56
CA PHE A 392 -2.70 19.61 15.85
C PHE A 392 -3.90 19.82 16.76
N ALA A 393 -5.11 19.51 16.30
CA ALA A 393 -6.34 19.73 17.09
C ALA A 393 -6.25 19.02 18.45
N ASP A 394 -5.73 17.81 18.50
CA ASP A 394 -5.52 17.05 19.73
C ASP A 394 -4.39 17.61 20.60
N ALA A 395 -3.33 18.14 20.01
CA ALA A 395 -2.21 18.74 20.72
C ALA A 395 -2.61 20.08 21.35
N VAL A 396 -3.43 20.89 20.66
CA VAL A 396 -3.97 22.15 21.16
C VAL A 396 -4.94 21.90 22.32
N VAL A 397 -5.80 20.89 22.22
CA VAL A 397 -6.72 20.50 23.30
C VAL A 397 -5.94 20.00 24.53
N SER A 398 -4.88 19.22 24.33
CA SER A 398 -4.01 18.73 25.41
C SER A 398 -3.22 19.86 26.06
N ALA A 399 -2.68 20.82 25.27
CA ALA A 399 -1.96 21.98 25.78
C ALA A 399 -2.88 22.95 26.53
N LEU A 400 -4.09 23.17 26.07
CA LEU A 400 -5.10 23.96 26.80
C LEU A 400 -5.52 23.25 28.10
N GLY A 401 -5.67 21.91 28.08
CA GLY A 401 -5.97 21.12 29.28
C GLY A 401 -4.87 21.19 30.33
N SER A 402 -3.60 21.14 29.93
CA SER A 402 -2.44 21.27 30.84
C SER A 402 -2.25 22.69 31.36
N HIS A 403 -2.55 23.73 30.56
CA HIS A 403 -2.52 25.11 31.02
C HIS A 403 -3.61 25.41 32.04
N VAL A 404 -4.83 24.89 31.86
CA VAL A 404 -5.92 24.97 32.81
C VAL A 404 -5.58 24.25 34.12
N ALA A 405 -4.94 23.07 34.02
CA ALA A 405 -4.47 22.32 35.20
C ALA A 405 -3.33 23.05 35.93
N ALA A 406 -2.38 23.67 35.22
CA ALA A 406 -1.28 24.44 35.79
C ALA A 406 -1.75 25.76 36.45
N MET A 407 -2.74 26.45 35.86
CA MET A 407 -3.36 27.63 36.49
C MET A 407 -4.20 27.26 37.70
N SER A 408 -4.78 26.06 37.75
CA SER A 408 -5.50 25.54 38.92
C SER A 408 -4.55 25.13 40.06
N ALA A 409 -3.31 24.79 39.76
CA ALA A 409 -2.29 24.44 40.76
C ALA A 409 -1.58 25.67 41.37
N ALA A 410 -1.55 26.82 40.65
CA ALA A 410 -0.90 28.05 41.12
C ALA A 410 -1.79 28.94 42.03
N GLY A 411 -3.10 28.66 42.16
CA GLY A 411 -4.04 29.35 43.04
C GLY A 411 -4.29 28.58 44.32
N GLY A 412 -3.27 28.51 45.20
CA GLY A 412 -3.35 27.83 46.48
C GLY A 412 -4.26 28.57 47.49
N ALA A 413 -5.00 27.76 48.26
CA ALA A 413 -5.65 27.99 49.55
C ALA A 413 -6.89 28.92 49.56
N SER A 414 -8.05 28.34 49.34
CA SER A 414 -9.31 28.48 50.13
C SER A 414 -10.52 28.08 49.28
N ALA A 415 -10.97 26.87 49.42
CA ALA A 415 -12.37 26.47 49.54
C ALA A 415 -12.51 24.98 49.25
N ALA A 416 -12.50 24.20 50.30
CA ALA A 416 -13.05 22.85 50.29
C ALA A 416 -14.56 22.98 50.10
N ARG A 417 -15.08 22.54 48.94
CA ARG A 417 -16.40 21.91 48.79
C ARG A 417 -16.67 21.55 47.33
N SER A 418 -17.09 20.31 47.18
CA SER A 418 -17.74 19.76 45.99
C SER A 418 -16.84 19.20 44.86
N ARG A 419 -16.26 18.03 45.10
CA ARG A 419 -15.96 17.07 44.01
C ARG A 419 -17.30 16.59 43.45
N ARG A 420 -17.70 17.16 42.31
CA ARG A 420 -18.64 16.48 41.40
C ARG A 420 -17.84 15.92 40.24
N GLU A 421 -17.94 14.63 40.09
CA GLU A 421 -17.42 13.91 38.93
C GLU A 421 -17.98 14.51 37.63
N VAL A 422 -17.09 15.02 36.77
CA VAL A 422 -17.48 15.53 35.44
C VAL A 422 -17.20 14.44 34.47
N THR A 423 -18.11 13.48 34.36
CA THR A 423 -18.28 12.65 33.15
C THR A 423 -19.27 13.37 32.24
N THR A 424 -18.79 14.38 31.52
CA THR A 424 -19.63 15.06 30.52
C THR A 424 -19.47 14.32 29.19
N SER A 425 -20.53 13.69 28.74
CA SER A 425 -20.59 13.15 27.39
C SER A 425 -20.52 14.28 26.36
N LEU A 426 -20.06 13.98 25.14
CA LEU A 426 -19.97 14.98 24.04
C LEU A 426 -21.33 15.67 23.79
N SER A 427 -22.44 14.98 24.07
CA SER A 427 -23.81 15.49 23.97
C SER A 427 -24.12 16.57 25.03
N GLU A 428 -23.63 16.43 26.26
CA GLU A 428 -23.84 17.40 27.34
C GLU A 428 -22.99 18.67 27.12
N ALA A 429 -21.76 18.53 26.63
CA ALA A 429 -20.92 19.66 26.27
C ALA A 429 -21.52 20.48 25.12
N ASN A 430 -22.03 19.82 24.09
CA ASN A 430 -22.76 20.46 22.99
C ASN A 430 -24.03 21.16 23.46
N ARG A 431 -24.77 20.56 24.39
CA ARG A 431 -26.00 21.15 24.97
C ARG A 431 -25.69 22.40 25.80
N ALA A 432 -24.66 22.35 26.63
CA ALA A 432 -24.20 23.48 27.41
C ALA A 432 -23.82 24.69 26.51
N HIS A 433 -23.09 24.44 25.43
CA HIS A 433 -22.70 25.45 24.44
C HIS A 433 -23.91 26.04 23.70
N ILE A 434 -24.89 25.25 23.34
CA ILE A 434 -26.14 25.70 22.71
C ILE A 434 -26.95 26.59 23.65
N LEU A 435 -27.02 26.26 24.94
CA LEU A 435 -27.72 27.06 25.96
C LEU A 435 -27.02 28.40 26.22
N GLU A 436 -25.68 28.42 26.22
CA GLU A 436 -24.89 29.64 26.37
C GLU A 436 -25.11 30.60 25.19
N VAL A 437 -25.09 30.11 23.94
CA VAL A 437 -25.35 30.90 22.74
C VAL A 437 -26.81 31.43 22.76
N LEU A 438 -27.78 30.61 23.19
CA LEU A 438 -29.17 31.04 23.36
C LEU A 438 -29.34 32.16 24.40
N ALA A 439 -28.61 32.08 25.51
CA ALA A 439 -28.61 33.12 26.53
C ALA A 439 -28.05 34.45 25.99
N ARG A 440 -26.96 34.39 25.19
CA ARG A 440 -26.35 35.57 24.55
C ARG A 440 -27.27 36.27 23.55
N VAL A 441 -28.20 35.55 22.93
CA VAL A 441 -29.17 36.12 21.96
C VAL A 441 -30.58 36.26 22.55
N ASN A 442 -30.70 36.34 23.88
CA ASN A 442 -31.97 36.51 24.60
C ASN A 442 -33.07 35.52 24.15
N GLY A 443 -32.72 34.28 23.93
CA GLY A 443 -33.65 33.21 23.54
C GLY A 443 -34.05 33.17 22.05
N ASN A 444 -33.50 34.03 21.21
CA ASN A 444 -33.83 34.07 19.78
C ASN A 444 -33.22 32.87 19.03
N LYS A 445 -34.04 31.82 18.82
CA LYS A 445 -33.65 30.55 18.19
C LYS A 445 -33.16 30.72 16.75
N THR A 446 -33.61 31.73 16.03
CA THR A 446 -33.20 31.98 14.64
C THR A 446 -31.79 32.58 14.60
N GLN A 447 -31.48 33.51 15.48
CA GLN A 447 -30.16 34.10 15.63
C GLN A 447 -29.15 33.08 16.20
N ALA A 448 -29.57 32.31 17.20
CA ALA A 448 -28.71 31.22 17.75
C ALA A 448 -28.33 30.18 16.71
N ALA A 449 -29.25 29.71 15.87
CA ALA A 449 -28.99 28.77 14.79
C ALA A 449 -28.00 29.34 13.77
N LYS A 450 -28.11 30.62 13.42
CA LYS A 450 -27.19 31.33 12.52
C LYS A 450 -25.80 31.48 13.11
N MET A 451 -25.67 31.76 14.40
CA MET A 451 -24.36 31.85 15.10
C MET A 451 -23.68 30.47 15.26
N LEU A 452 -24.46 29.41 15.44
CA LEU A 452 -23.98 28.04 15.57
C LEU A 452 -23.73 27.33 14.22
N GLY A 453 -24.05 27.98 13.09
CA GLY A 453 -23.90 27.42 11.75
C GLY A 453 -24.78 26.17 11.47
N ILE A 454 -25.90 26.01 12.22
CA ILE A 454 -26.81 24.86 12.10
C ILE A 454 -28.22 25.28 11.68
N SER A 455 -29.01 24.30 11.17
CA SER A 455 -30.40 24.57 10.84
C SER A 455 -31.24 24.79 12.11
N ARG A 456 -32.31 25.59 12.00
CA ARG A 456 -33.26 25.84 13.10
C ARG A 456 -33.94 24.53 13.59
N GLN A 457 -34.07 23.57 12.70
CA GLN A 457 -34.63 22.25 13.01
C GLN A 457 -33.64 21.40 13.81
N THR A 458 -32.34 21.41 13.44
CA THR A 458 -31.25 20.78 14.18
C THR A 458 -31.06 21.37 15.57
N LEU A 459 -31.20 22.73 15.72
CA LEU A 459 -31.16 23.37 17.03
C LEU A 459 -32.32 22.90 17.93
N ARG A 460 -33.51 22.72 17.36
CA ARG A 460 -34.70 22.30 18.09
C ARG A 460 -34.60 20.84 18.56
N SER A 461 -34.10 19.96 17.72
CA SER A 461 -33.89 18.52 18.09
C SER A 461 -32.86 18.38 19.21
N LYS A 462 -31.75 19.16 19.18
CA LYS A 462 -30.68 19.10 20.19
C LYS A 462 -31.06 19.78 21.53
N LEU A 463 -32.16 20.52 21.59
CA LEU A 463 -32.71 21.07 22.82
C LEU A 463 -33.75 20.16 23.47
N THR A 464 -34.31 19.19 22.71
CA THR A 464 -35.36 18.28 23.18
C THR A 464 -34.80 16.90 23.59
N THR A 465 -33.56 16.60 23.21
CA THR A 465 -32.79 15.43 23.68
C THR A 465 -31.91 15.84 24.85
#